data_3e663baafa5eb74f10f0cd94b067f777
#
_entry.id   3e663baafa5eb74f10f0cd94b067f777
#
_cell.length_a   1.000
_cell.length_b   1.000
_cell.length_c   1.000
_cell.angle_alpha   90.00
_cell.angle_beta   90.00
_cell.angle_gamma   90.00
#
_symmetry.space_group_name_H-M   'P 1'
#
loop_
_entity.id
_entity.type
_entity.pdbx_description
1 polymer ?
#
loop_
_entity_poly.entity_id
_entity_poly.type
_entity_poly.pdbx_seq_one_letter_code
_entity_poly.pdbx_strand_id
1 'polypeptide(L)'
;YLFSVDADIKTRYQRISLRKSATDNVSFETFVENEKREMQSDNNNSQNIAICMQKADYTFNNDQDIESLSKQVEEVLKQMEKFKRPSWDEYFMDLANAAAKRATCDRGRSGCVIVKDKQVLVTGYVGAPKGLPHCDDVGHLFKQMINEDGSISNHCVRTVHAEQNAICQAARRGIALDGATLYCKMTPCRTCAMMIINCGIKRVVCQMKYHAGKDSEQMFAQAGVELDFFYDEVLKYDKQ
;
A
#
# COMPACT_ATOMS: atom_id res chain seq x y z
N TYR A 1 7.34 -11.34 0.23
CA TYR A 1 8.68 -11.92 -0.02
C TYR A 1 8.65 -12.82 -1.24
N LEU A 2 9.69 -12.73 -2.07
CA LEU A 2 9.91 -13.60 -3.22
C LEU A 2 11.09 -14.53 -2.90
N PHE A 3 10.86 -15.83 -3.04
CA PHE A 3 11.89 -16.83 -2.81
C PHE A 3 12.34 -17.43 -4.13
N SER A 4 13.64 -17.62 -4.31
CA SER A 4 14.19 -18.44 -5.39
C SER A 4 14.89 -19.66 -4.82
N VAL A 5 14.86 -20.75 -5.59
CA VAL A 5 15.61 -21.98 -5.28
C VAL A 5 16.44 -22.31 -6.50
N ASP A 6 17.74 -22.45 -6.34
CA ASP A 6 18.65 -22.74 -7.41
C ASP A 6 19.55 -23.95 -7.07
N ALA A 7 20.03 -24.62 -8.09
CA ALA A 7 21.00 -25.70 -7.97
C ALA A 7 21.96 -25.69 -9.16
N ASP A 8 23.14 -26.26 -8.99
CA ASP A 8 24.09 -26.45 -10.10
C ASP A 8 23.43 -27.20 -11.27
N ILE A 9 23.75 -26.78 -12.47
CA ILE A 9 23.13 -27.31 -13.70
C ILE A 9 23.31 -28.82 -13.85
N LYS A 10 24.43 -29.39 -13.40
CA LYS A 10 24.65 -30.83 -13.42
C LYS A 10 23.77 -31.55 -12.42
N THR A 11 23.58 -30.97 -11.23
CA THR A 11 22.65 -31.47 -10.20
C THR A 11 21.24 -31.50 -10.72
N ARG A 12 20.79 -30.43 -11.38
CA ARG A 12 19.46 -30.35 -11.99
C ARG A 12 19.28 -31.43 -13.07
N TYR A 13 20.25 -31.58 -13.97
CA TYR A 13 20.21 -32.61 -15.01
C TYR A 13 20.15 -34.02 -14.45
N GLN A 14 20.98 -34.36 -13.43
CA GLN A 14 20.93 -35.66 -12.77
C GLN A 14 19.55 -35.95 -12.17
N ARG A 15 18.94 -34.96 -11.50
CA ARG A 15 17.62 -35.12 -10.89
C ARG A 15 16.50 -35.33 -11.92
N ILE A 16 16.55 -34.62 -13.05
CA ILE A 16 15.61 -34.81 -14.15
C ILE A 16 15.76 -36.21 -14.75
N SER A 17 16.99 -36.66 -15.04
CA SER A 17 17.25 -37.97 -15.59
C SER A 17 16.74 -39.11 -14.69
N LEU A 18 16.72 -38.90 -13.36
CA LEU A 18 16.19 -39.88 -12.40
C LEU A 18 14.64 -39.95 -12.39
N ARG A 19 13.94 -38.91 -12.82
CA ARG A 19 12.46 -38.91 -12.86
C ARG A 19 11.90 -39.84 -13.94
N LYS A 20 12.67 -40.14 -14.98
CA LYS A 20 12.29 -41.04 -16.10
C LYS A 20 10.97 -40.66 -16.77
N SER A 21 10.61 -39.37 -16.79
CA SER A 21 9.43 -38.93 -17.53
C SER A 21 9.73 -38.91 -19.03
N ALA A 22 8.70 -39.04 -19.87
CA ALA A 22 8.84 -39.07 -21.31
C ALA A 22 9.43 -37.76 -21.88
N THR A 23 9.29 -36.66 -21.19
CA THR A 23 9.77 -35.32 -21.56
C THR A 23 11.21 -35.06 -21.09
N ASP A 24 11.69 -35.81 -20.12
CA ASP A 24 12.97 -35.56 -19.43
C ASP A 24 14.14 -36.40 -20.03
N ASN A 25 13.88 -37.20 -21.05
CA ASN A 25 14.87 -38.05 -21.70
C ASN A 25 15.61 -37.28 -22.82
N VAL A 26 16.36 -36.24 -22.42
CA VAL A 26 17.15 -35.38 -23.32
C VAL A 26 18.62 -35.47 -23.01
N SER A 27 19.51 -35.14 -23.97
CA SER A 27 20.95 -35.05 -23.71
C SER A 27 21.27 -33.88 -22.79
N PHE A 28 22.43 -33.88 -22.15
CA PHE A 28 22.87 -32.77 -21.30
C PHE A 28 22.98 -31.46 -22.09
N GLU A 29 23.47 -31.52 -23.34
CA GLU A 29 23.58 -30.36 -24.23
C GLU A 29 22.20 -29.77 -24.52
N THR A 30 21.21 -30.59 -24.87
CA THR A 30 19.83 -30.16 -25.13
C THR A 30 19.19 -29.58 -23.87
N PHE A 31 19.47 -30.17 -22.71
CA PHE A 31 18.99 -29.64 -21.42
C PHE A 31 19.57 -28.25 -21.16
N VAL A 32 20.89 -28.04 -21.34
CA VAL A 32 21.52 -26.71 -21.17
C VAL A 32 20.95 -25.66 -22.10
N GLU A 33 20.67 -26.01 -23.37
CA GLU A 33 20.07 -25.10 -24.34
C GLU A 33 18.63 -24.72 -23.95
N ASN A 34 17.84 -25.67 -23.48
CA ASN A 34 16.49 -25.42 -22.99
C ASN A 34 16.49 -24.48 -21.77
N GLU A 35 17.35 -24.74 -20.79
CA GLU A 35 17.49 -23.88 -19.62
C GLU A 35 17.92 -22.44 -19.98
N LYS A 36 18.87 -22.28 -20.90
CA LYS A 36 19.27 -20.95 -21.36
C LYS A 36 18.10 -20.18 -21.97
N ARG A 37 17.24 -20.86 -22.74
CA ARG A 37 16.06 -20.24 -23.35
C ARG A 37 15.00 -19.83 -22.33
N GLU A 38 14.84 -20.60 -21.22
CA GLU A 38 13.91 -20.27 -20.15
C GLU A 38 14.45 -19.17 -19.23
N MET A 39 15.77 -19.13 -19.04
CA MET A 39 16.43 -18.12 -18.20
C MET A 39 16.39 -16.73 -18.81
N GLN A 40 16.56 -16.60 -20.14
CA GLN A 40 16.60 -15.31 -20.83
C GLN A 40 15.74 -15.36 -22.10
N SER A 41 14.69 -14.59 -22.13
CA SER A 41 13.86 -14.40 -23.31
C SER A 41 13.62 -12.91 -23.54
N ASP A 42 13.88 -12.46 -24.77
CA ASP A 42 13.61 -11.09 -25.23
C ASP A 42 12.13 -10.89 -25.59
N ASN A 43 11.31 -11.92 -25.48
CA ASN A 43 9.90 -11.87 -25.82
C ASN A 43 9.04 -11.67 -24.57
N ASN A 44 8.21 -10.61 -24.57
CA ASN A 44 7.31 -10.26 -23.44
C ASN A 44 6.32 -11.37 -23.04
N ASN A 45 6.13 -12.38 -23.86
CA ASN A 45 5.23 -13.51 -23.61
C ASN A 45 5.97 -14.80 -23.18
N SER A 46 7.27 -14.75 -23.00
CA SER A 46 8.10 -15.90 -22.62
C SER A 46 8.59 -15.78 -21.17
N GLN A 47 8.89 -16.90 -20.56
CA GLN A 47 9.43 -16.94 -19.20
C GLN A 47 10.81 -16.28 -19.15
N ASN A 48 11.05 -15.49 -18.12
CA ASN A 48 12.34 -14.89 -17.82
C ASN A 48 12.69 -15.14 -16.35
N ILE A 49 13.15 -16.35 -16.07
CA ILE A 49 13.45 -16.83 -14.73
C ILE A 49 14.59 -16.01 -14.10
N ALA A 50 15.59 -15.59 -14.89
CA ALA A 50 16.72 -14.83 -14.40
C ALA A 50 16.29 -13.50 -13.74
N ILE A 51 15.32 -12.79 -14.33
CA ILE A 51 14.79 -11.56 -13.73
C ILE A 51 14.05 -11.86 -12.42
N CYS A 52 13.28 -12.95 -12.35
CA CYS A 52 12.61 -13.35 -11.12
C CYS A 52 13.62 -13.67 -10.01
N MET A 53 14.69 -14.41 -10.35
CA MET A 53 15.75 -14.74 -9.40
C MET A 53 16.49 -13.49 -8.90
N GLN A 54 16.78 -12.53 -9.79
CA GLN A 54 17.40 -11.24 -9.40
C GLN A 54 16.53 -10.41 -8.46
N LYS A 55 15.20 -10.54 -8.55
CA LYS A 55 14.24 -9.85 -7.70
C LYS A 55 13.91 -10.61 -6.41
N ALA A 56 14.44 -11.82 -6.24
CA ALA A 56 14.15 -12.60 -5.06
C ALA A 56 14.78 -11.98 -3.80
N ASP A 57 13.99 -11.89 -2.74
CA ASP A 57 14.45 -11.43 -1.42
C ASP A 57 15.41 -12.43 -0.78
N TYR A 58 15.24 -13.73 -1.09
CA TYR A 58 16.08 -14.83 -0.61
C TYR A 58 16.27 -15.87 -1.70
N THR A 59 17.51 -16.36 -1.81
CA THR A 59 17.88 -17.46 -2.73
C THR A 59 18.41 -18.64 -1.93
N PHE A 60 17.82 -19.82 -2.12
CA PHE A 60 18.21 -21.07 -1.49
C PHE A 60 19.03 -21.91 -2.45
N ASN A 61 20.15 -22.45 -1.96
CA ASN A 61 20.95 -23.41 -2.70
C ASN A 61 20.42 -24.84 -2.47
N ASN A 62 20.07 -25.52 -3.56
CA ASN A 62 19.54 -26.89 -3.53
C ASN A 62 20.53 -27.92 -4.18
N ASP A 63 21.82 -27.73 -4.01
CA ASP A 63 22.82 -28.68 -4.53
C ASP A 63 22.97 -29.93 -3.68
N GLN A 64 22.61 -29.85 -2.43
CA GLN A 64 22.77 -30.90 -1.44
C GLN A 64 21.46 -31.69 -1.22
N ASP A 65 21.32 -32.28 -0.04
CA ASP A 65 20.15 -33.03 0.38
C ASP A 65 19.02 -32.14 0.85
N ILE A 66 17.85 -32.75 1.08
CA ILE A 66 16.64 -32.05 1.51
C ILE A 66 16.79 -31.46 2.92
N GLU A 67 17.61 -32.06 3.79
CA GLU A 67 17.82 -31.56 5.14
C GLU A 67 18.60 -30.25 5.13
N SER A 68 19.58 -30.12 4.24
CA SER A 68 20.35 -28.90 4.03
C SER A 68 19.47 -27.76 3.51
N LEU A 69 18.60 -28.05 2.53
CA LEU A 69 17.65 -27.08 2.02
C LEU A 69 16.65 -26.67 3.13
N SER A 70 16.12 -27.62 3.89
CA SER A 70 15.20 -27.36 5.00
C SER A 70 15.81 -26.45 6.05
N LYS A 71 17.08 -26.67 6.41
CA LYS A 71 17.81 -25.80 7.35
C LYS A 71 17.92 -24.35 6.84
N GLN A 72 18.27 -24.16 5.56
CA GLN A 72 18.33 -22.82 4.97
C GLN A 72 16.97 -22.12 5.04
N VAL A 73 15.89 -22.84 4.71
CA VAL A 73 14.52 -22.30 4.78
C VAL A 73 14.15 -21.95 6.22
N GLU A 74 14.41 -22.83 7.20
CA GLU A 74 14.13 -22.58 8.61
C GLU A 74 14.90 -21.37 9.15
N GLU A 75 16.17 -21.20 8.77
CA GLU A 75 16.97 -20.04 9.16
C GLU A 75 16.37 -18.73 8.64
N VAL A 76 15.95 -18.71 7.37
CA VAL A 76 15.31 -17.55 6.76
C VAL A 76 13.96 -17.26 7.45
N LEU A 77 13.14 -18.30 7.68
CA LEU A 77 11.85 -18.13 8.40
C LEU A 77 12.07 -17.59 9.81
N LYS A 78 13.06 -18.09 10.56
CA LYS A 78 13.42 -17.54 11.88
C LYS A 78 13.87 -16.08 11.84
N GLN A 79 14.55 -15.66 10.76
CA GLN A 79 14.91 -14.25 10.56
C GLN A 79 13.69 -13.38 10.26
N MET A 80 12.74 -13.91 9.47
CA MET A 80 11.48 -13.22 9.13
C MET A 80 10.53 -13.11 10.33
N GLU A 81 10.54 -14.08 11.23
CA GLU A 81 9.75 -14.08 12.47
C GLU A 81 10.26 -13.07 13.52
N LYS A 82 11.46 -12.52 13.34
CA LYS A 82 11.96 -11.49 14.26
C LYS A 82 11.06 -10.28 14.19
N PHE A 83 10.31 -10.05 15.28
CA PHE A 83 9.49 -8.85 15.42
C PHE A 83 10.34 -7.59 15.23
N LYS A 84 10.07 -6.87 14.14
CA LYS A 84 10.62 -5.54 13.90
C LYS A 84 9.60 -4.52 14.38
N ARG A 85 9.95 -3.79 15.45
CA ARG A 85 9.10 -2.71 15.93
C ARG A 85 8.90 -1.69 14.79
N PRO A 86 7.66 -1.37 14.41
CA PRO A 86 7.39 -0.32 13.42
C PRO A 86 7.87 1.04 13.95
N SER A 87 8.22 1.93 13.04
CA SER A 87 8.38 3.35 13.34
C SER A 87 7.04 3.94 13.83
N TRP A 88 7.08 5.14 14.43
CA TRP A 88 5.85 5.80 14.85
C TRP A 88 4.93 6.14 13.69
N ASP A 89 5.50 6.53 12.54
CA ASP A 89 4.71 6.83 11.35
C ASP A 89 4.04 5.57 10.78
N GLU A 90 4.77 4.45 10.68
CA GLU A 90 4.19 3.15 10.28
C GLU A 90 3.05 2.74 11.23
N TYR A 91 3.26 2.82 12.53
CA TYR A 91 2.26 2.46 13.54
C TYR A 91 0.99 3.30 13.42
N PHE A 92 1.11 4.63 13.28
CA PHE A 92 -0.05 5.50 13.17
C PHE A 92 -0.73 5.39 11.81
N MET A 93 0.00 5.09 10.73
CA MET A 93 -0.59 4.79 9.44
C MET A 93 -1.39 3.49 9.48
N ASP A 94 -0.92 2.47 10.17
CA ASP A 94 -1.68 1.22 10.39
C ASP A 94 -2.97 1.47 11.16
N LEU A 95 -2.97 2.35 12.15
CA LEU A 95 -4.19 2.77 12.85
C LEU A 95 -5.15 3.54 11.93
N ALA A 96 -4.65 4.41 11.04
CA ALA A 96 -5.45 5.07 10.04
C ALA A 96 -6.08 4.07 9.06
N ASN A 97 -5.32 3.07 8.62
CA ASN A 97 -5.80 1.96 7.79
C ASN A 97 -6.82 1.08 8.54
N ALA A 98 -6.65 0.85 9.83
CA ALA A 98 -7.64 0.16 10.66
C ALA A 98 -8.95 0.96 10.78
N ALA A 99 -8.86 2.29 10.99
CA ALA A 99 -10.02 3.17 11.00
C ALA A 99 -10.77 3.16 9.64
N ALA A 100 -10.04 3.08 8.52
CA ALA A 100 -10.60 2.99 7.17
C ALA A 100 -11.53 1.78 6.98
N LYS A 101 -11.31 0.66 7.70
CA LYS A 101 -12.17 -0.53 7.65
C LYS A 101 -13.59 -0.25 8.15
N ARG A 102 -13.82 0.81 8.89
CA ARG A 102 -15.15 1.27 9.35
C ARG A 102 -15.84 2.22 8.37
N ALA A 103 -15.18 2.59 7.26
CA ALA A 103 -15.80 3.44 6.25
C ALA A 103 -17.08 2.81 5.69
N THR A 104 -18.12 3.63 5.52
CA THR A 104 -19.45 3.21 5.05
C THR A 104 -19.74 3.66 3.62
N CYS A 105 -18.68 3.89 2.86
CA CYS A 105 -18.71 4.18 1.43
C CYS A 105 -17.55 3.44 0.76
N ASP A 106 -17.87 2.52 -0.16
CA ASP A 106 -16.91 1.66 -0.84
C ASP A 106 -16.10 2.39 -1.92
N ARG A 107 -16.54 3.57 -2.35
CA ARG A 107 -15.88 4.38 -3.38
C ARG A 107 -14.47 4.83 -3.01
N GLY A 108 -14.17 4.96 -1.73
CA GLY A 108 -12.85 5.34 -1.26
C GLY A 108 -12.74 5.11 0.23
N ARG A 109 -12.77 3.83 0.67
CA ARG A 109 -12.58 3.50 2.08
C ARG A 109 -11.31 4.14 2.59
N SER A 110 -11.47 5.23 3.35
CA SER A 110 -10.36 6.02 3.89
C SER A 110 -10.57 6.25 5.37
N GLY A 111 -9.47 6.24 6.10
CA GLY A 111 -9.41 6.53 7.52
C GLY A 111 -8.39 7.63 7.79
N CYS A 112 -8.53 8.24 8.96
CA CYS A 112 -7.66 9.29 9.45
C CYS A 112 -7.42 9.09 10.94
N VAL A 113 -6.18 9.35 11.38
CA VAL A 113 -5.80 9.39 12.79
C VAL A 113 -5.06 10.69 13.04
N ILE A 114 -5.44 11.41 14.09
CA ILE A 114 -4.74 12.62 14.54
C ILE A 114 -4.06 12.32 15.85
N VAL A 115 -2.76 12.60 15.92
CA VAL A 115 -1.90 12.28 17.06
C VAL A 115 -1.12 13.50 17.53
N LYS A 116 -0.82 13.54 18.82
CA LYS A 116 0.09 14.51 19.44
C LYS A 116 0.88 13.81 20.53
N ASP A 117 2.17 14.11 20.65
CA ASP A 117 3.05 13.54 21.66
C ASP A 117 3.01 12.00 21.69
N LYS A 118 2.96 11.37 20.52
CA LYS A 118 2.86 9.91 20.34
C LYS A 118 1.58 9.29 20.92
N GLN A 119 0.53 10.08 21.13
CA GLN A 119 -0.77 9.62 21.61
C GLN A 119 -1.85 9.91 20.56
N VAL A 120 -2.74 8.95 20.35
CA VAL A 120 -3.92 9.13 19.48
C VAL A 120 -4.90 10.07 20.17
N LEU A 121 -5.20 11.19 19.55
CA LEU A 121 -6.22 12.14 20.02
C LEU A 121 -7.61 11.72 19.50
N VAL A 122 -7.73 11.42 18.22
CA VAL A 122 -9.00 11.13 17.56
C VAL A 122 -8.77 10.32 16.28
N THR A 123 -9.79 9.56 15.90
CA THR A 123 -9.86 8.85 14.61
C THR A 123 -11.05 9.34 13.82
N GLY A 124 -10.98 9.23 12.49
CA GLY A 124 -12.08 9.47 11.58
C GLY A 124 -12.08 8.46 10.44
N TYR A 125 -13.21 8.30 9.79
CA TYR A 125 -13.36 7.48 8.58
C TYR A 125 -14.41 8.09 7.65
N VAL A 126 -14.35 7.74 6.37
CA VAL A 126 -15.34 8.18 5.38
C VAL A 126 -16.70 7.57 5.71
N GLY A 127 -17.71 8.38 5.88
CA GLY A 127 -19.06 7.89 6.19
C GLY A 127 -20.10 8.98 6.21
N ALA A 128 -21.38 8.59 6.15
CA ALA A 128 -22.49 9.54 6.30
C ALA A 128 -22.46 10.19 7.68
N PRO A 129 -22.90 11.46 7.81
CA PRO A 129 -23.11 12.09 9.11
C PRO A 129 -24.03 11.26 10.01
N LYS A 130 -23.85 11.36 11.32
CA LYS A 130 -24.64 10.62 12.30
C LYS A 130 -26.15 10.86 12.09
N GLY A 131 -26.90 9.76 11.97
CA GLY A 131 -28.35 9.79 11.79
C GLY A 131 -28.80 9.84 10.32
N LEU A 132 -27.87 9.93 9.36
CA LEU A 132 -28.16 9.83 7.94
C LEU A 132 -27.83 8.44 7.40
N PRO A 133 -28.53 7.96 6.34
CA PRO A 133 -28.30 6.65 5.76
C PRO A 133 -26.91 6.56 5.13
N HIS A 134 -26.27 5.39 5.22
CA HIS A 134 -24.95 5.13 4.68
C HIS A 134 -24.99 4.69 3.22
N CYS A 135 -23.90 4.90 2.47
CA CYS A 135 -23.80 4.44 1.08
C CYS A 135 -23.93 2.93 0.95
N ASP A 136 -23.38 2.16 1.90
CA ASP A 136 -23.48 0.71 1.91
C ASP A 136 -24.93 0.21 2.03
N ASP A 137 -25.84 1.02 2.61
CA ASP A 137 -27.24 0.66 2.82
C ASP A 137 -28.16 1.13 1.68
N VAL A 138 -27.94 2.35 1.16
CA VAL A 138 -28.88 3.03 0.24
C VAL A 138 -28.22 3.52 -1.06
N GLY A 139 -26.99 3.14 -1.32
CA GLY A 139 -26.22 3.57 -2.48
C GLY A 139 -25.64 4.98 -2.37
N HIS A 140 -24.91 5.40 -3.40
CA HIS A 140 -24.27 6.70 -3.46
C HIS A 140 -25.25 7.82 -3.82
N LEU A 141 -24.98 9.01 -3.34
CA LEU A 141 -25.59 10.25 -3.80
C LEU A 141 -24.59 11.03 -4.64
N PHE A 142 -24.62 10.84 -5.95
CA PHE A 142 -23.70 11.52 -6.86
C PHE A 142 -24.11 12.94 -7.17
N LYS A 143 -23.13 13.85 -7.20
CA LYS A 143 -23.20 15.15 -7.83
C LYS A 143 -22.03 15.34 -8.78
N GLN A 144 -22.29 16.01 -9.89
CA GLN A 144 -21.27 16.42 -10.83
C GLN A 144 -20.49 17.60 -10.27
N MET A 145 -19.17 17.51 -10.37
CA MET A 145 -18.24 18.58 -10.01
C MET A 145 -17.39 18.90 -11.24
N ILE A 146 -17.16 20.19 -11.46
CA ILE A 146 -16.23 20.65 -12.51
C ILE A 146 -14.86 20.73 -11.85
N ASN A 147 -13.90 20.00 -12.39
CA ASN A 147 -12.50 20.00 -11.98
C ASN A 147 -11.78 21.25 -12.53
N GLU A 148 -10.58 21.55 -12.02
CA GLU A 148 -9.79 22.71 -12.43
C GLU A 148 -9.40 22.68 -13.91
N ASP A 149 -9.24 21.49 -14.48
CA ASP A 149 -8.95 21.27 -15.90
C ASP A 149 -10.20 21.35 -16.79
N GLY A 150 -11.36 21.69 -16.23
CA GLY A 150 -12.65 21.76 -16.93
C GLY A 150 -13.33 20.41 -17.14
N SER A 151 -12.72 19.30 -16.74
CA SER A 151 -13.33 17.97 -16.79
C SER A 151 -14.46 17.85 -15.76
N ILE A 152 -15.43 16.96 -16.01
CA ILE A 152 -16.55 16.70 -15.10
C ILE A 152 -16.32 15.35 -14.43
N SER A 153 -16.39 15.34 -13.10
CA SER A 153 -16.31 14.11 -12.30
C SER A 153 -17.53 13.95 -11.40
N ASN A 154 -17.89 12.70 -11.08
CA ASN A 154 -18.99 12.38 -10.20
C ASN A 154 -18.47 12.18 -8.77
N HIS A 155 -18.91 13.01 -7.84
CA HIS A 155 -18.56 12.91 -6.43
C HIS A 155 -19.73 12.40 -5.60
N CYS A 156 -19.48 11.44 -4.71
CA CYS A 156 -20.47 11.05 -3.71
C CYS A 156 -20.50 12.12 -2.61
N VAL A 157 -21.63 12.84 -2.52
CA VAL A 157 -21.84 13.92 -1.52
C VAL A 157 -22.60 13.45 -0.30
N ARG A 158 -22.87 12.15 -0.15
CA ARG A 158 -23.54 11.57 1.02
C ARG A 158 -22.60 11.53 2.25
N THR A 159 -21.30 11.48 2.03
CA THR A 159 -20.32 11.21 3.09
C THR A 159 -19.43 12.41 3.38
N VAL A 160 -19.01 12.54 4.63
CA VAL A 160 -17.90 13.40 5.03
C VAL A 160 -16.58 12.66 4.85
N HIS A 161 -15.51 13.38 4.59
CA HIS A 161 -14.18 12.80 4.49
C HIS A 161 -13.66 12.37 5.87
N ALA A 162 -12.69 11.46 5.89
CA ALA A 162 -12.13 10.94 7.13
C ALA A 162 -11.54 12.05 8.02
N GLU A 163 -10.83 13.00 7.40
CA GLU A 163 -10.23 14.16 8.05
C GLU A 163 -11.30 15.08 8.67
N GLN A 164 -12.36 15.37 7.91
CA GLN A 164 -13.50 16.15 8.38
C GLN A 164 -14.17 15.48 9.57
N ASN A 165 -14.38 14.15 9.48
CA ASN A 165 -14.95 13.37 10.55
C ASN A 165 -14.07 13.44 11.81
N ALA A 166 -12.75 13.24 11.68
CA ALA A 166 -11.81 13.34 12.81
C ALA A 166 -11.86 14.73 13.46
N ILE A 167 -11.79 15.80 12.67
CA ILE A 167 -11.87 17.19 13.17
C ILE A 167 -13.21 17.46 13.89
N CYS A 168 -14.32 17.00 13.31
CA CYS A 168 -15.63 17.14 13.95
C CYS A 168 -15.72 16.35 15.27
N GLN A 169 -15.13 15.15 15.33
CA GLN A 169 -15.08 14.37 16.59
C GLN A 169 -14.23 15.07 17.65
N ALA A 170 -13.10 15.67 17.26
CA ALA A 170 -12.27 16.47 18.16
C ALA A 170 -13.04 17.68 18.70
N ALA A 171 -13.64 18.46 17.81
CA ALA A 171 -14.46 19.62 18.18
C ALA A 171 -15.59 19.25 19.16
N ARG A 172 -16.32 18.16 18.88
CA ARG A 172 -17.39 17.67 19.74
C ARG A 172 -16.93 17.30 21.14
N ARG A 173 -15.69 16.86 21.29
CA ARG A 173 -15.12 16.39 22.56
C ARG A 173 -14.24 17.42 23.24
N GLY A 174 -14.08 18.62 22.68
CA GLY A 174 -13.21 19.67 23.20
C GLY A 174 -11.71 19.29 23.16
N ILE A 175 -11.30 18.49 22.14
CA ILE A 175 -9.91 18.07 21.98
C ILE A 175 -9.19 19.09 21.10
N ALA A 176 -8.14 19.72 21.63
CA ALA A 176 -7.31 20.64 20.86
C ALA A 176 -6.40 19.86 19.88
N LEU A 177 -6.37 20.33 18.64
CA LEU A 177 -5.56 19.72 17.56
C LEU A 177 -4.30 20.53 17.24
N ASP A 178 -4.11 21.68 17.84
CA ASP A 178 -2.95 22.53 17.61
C ASP A 178 -1.63 21.80 17.88
N GLY A 179 -0.71 21.87 16.92
CA GLY A 179 0.59 21.18 16.96
C GLY A 179 0.54 19.68 16.71
N ALA A 180 -0.63 19.11 16.34
CA ALA A 180 -0.78 17.68 16.07
C ALA A 180 -0.23 17.26 14.70
N THR A 181 -0.09 15.94 14.51
CA THR A 181 0.18 15.27 13.22
C THR A 181 -1.06 14.50 12.77
N LEU A 182 -1.41 14.60 11.50
CA LEU A 182 -2.53 13.87 10.89
C LEU A 182 -1.99 12.80 9.95
N TYR A 183 -2.50 11.57 10.07
CA TYR A 183 -2.21 10.44 9.19
C TYR A 183 -3.44 10.08 8.39
N CYS A 184 -3.33 9.97 7.06
CA CYS A 184 -4.43 9.63 6.17
C CYS A 184 -3.95 8.84 4.94
N LYS A 185 -4.91 8.29 4.20
CA LYS A 185 -4.60 7.41 3.06
C LYS A 185 -3.97 8.15 1.88
N MET A 186 -4.43 9.37 1.59
CA MET A 186 -3.97 10.15 0.43
C MET A 186 -3.97 11.64 0.74
N THR A 187 -3.34 12.44 -0.14
CA THR A 187 -3.36 13.91 -0.03
C THR A 187 -4.78 14.42 0.27
N PRO A 188 -5.02 15.15 1.37
CA PRO A 188 -6.32 15.73 1.68
C PRO A 188 -6.82 16.63 0.55
N CYS A 189 -8.13 16.63 0.29
CA CYS A 189 -8.70 17.57 -0.67
C CYS A 189 -8.59 19.02 -0.15
N ARG A 190 -8.80 20.00 -1.04
CA ARG A 190 -8.72 21.44 -0.72
C ARG A 190 -9.49 21.81 0.54
N THR A 191 -10.73 21.35 0.68
CA THR A 191 -11.57 21.65 1.88
C THR A 191 -10.96 21.06 3.15
N CYS A 192 -10.48 19.81 3.10
CA CYS A 192 -9.82 19.18 4.24
C CYS A 192 -8.51 19.91 4.60
N ALA A 193 -7.72 20.34 3.60
CA ALA A 193 -6.49 21.09 3.83
C ALA A 193 -6.76 22.42 4.57
N MET A 194 -7.79 23.18 4.15
CA MET A 194 -8.19 24.41 4.86
C MET A 194 -8.55 24.15 6.33
N MET A 195 -9.30 23.08 6.60
CA MET A 195 -9.68 22.70 7.98
C MET A 195 -8.46 22.29 8.79
N ILE A 196 -7.56 21.48 8.21
CA ILE A 196 -6.32 21.00 8.84
C ILE A 196 -5.44 22.19 9.26
N ILE A 197 -5.24 23.15 8.35
CA ILE A 197 -4.45 24.38 8.60
C ILE A 197 -5.09 25.18 9.73
N ASN A 198 -6.41 25.43 9.66
CA ASN A 198 -7.13 26.23 10.65
C ASN A 198 -7.18 25.59 12.05
N CYS A 199 -7.08 24.26 12.14
CA CYS A 199 -6.96 23.54 13.42
C CYS A 199 -5.56 23.60 14.02
N GLY A 200 -4.57 24.19 13.35
CA GLY A 200 -3.20 24.28 13.83
C GLY A 200 -2.38 22.99 13.72
N ILE A 201 -2.84 22.02 12.91
CA ILE A 201 -2.08 20.79 12.63
C ILE A 201 -0.79 21.17 11.90
N LYS A 202 0.36 20.63 12.34
CA LYS A 202 1.68 21.02 11.84
C LYS A 202 2.28 20.04 10.84
N ARG A 203 1.81 18.80 10.83
CA ARG A 203 2.32 17.75 9.93
C ARG A 203 1.17 16.88 9.41
N VAL A 204 1.22 16.55 8.14
CA VAL A 204 0.31 15.61 7.48
C VAL A 204 1.16 14.50 6.87
N VAL A 205 0.84 13.26 7.16
CA VAL A 205 1.50 12.08 6.61
C VAL A 205 0.48 11.29 5.79
N CYS A 206 0.73 11.14 4.51
CA CYS A 206 -0.13 10.43 3.57
C CYS A 206 0.49 9.09 3.18
N GLN A 207 -0.33 8.06 3.01
CA GLN A 207 0.17 6.79 2.50
C GLN A 207 0.61 6.94 1.04
N MET A 208 -0.14 7.68 0.21
CA MET A 208 0.17 7.94 -1.20
C MET A 208 -0.37 9.29 -1.67
N LYS A 209 0.06 9.71 -2.85
CA LYS A 209 -0.40 10.96 -3.46
C LYS A 209 -1.80 10.80 -4.07
N TYR A 210 -2.55 11.89 -4.12
CA TYR A 210 -3.83 11.96 -4.83
C TYR A 210 -3.66 12.77 -6.12
N HIS A 211 -4.23 12.30 -7.25
CA HIS A 211 -4.06 12.95 -8.56
C HIS A 211 -4.53 14.42 -8.59
N ALA A 212 -5.52 14.79 -7.78
CA ALA A 212 -6.04 16.16 -7.64
C ALA A 212 -5.57 16.83 -6.33
N GLY A 213 -4.38 16.46 -5.81
CA GLY A 213 -3.85 16.95 -4.54
C GLY A 213 -2.99 18.22 -4.63
N LYS A 214 -2.65 18.69 -5.84
CA LYS A 214 -1.66 19.74 -6.07
C LYS A 214 -1.97 21.06 -5.33
N ASP A 215 -3.23 21.48 -5.35
CA ASP A 215 -3.71 22.68 -4.62
C ASP A 215 -3.46 22.56 -3.12
N SER A 216 -3.81 21.41 -2.54
CA SER A 216 -3.64 21.16 -1.11
C SER A 216 -2.17 21.13 -0.72
N GLU A 217 -1.31 20.55 -1.55
CA GLU A 217 0.14 20.53 -1.36
C GLU A 217 0.72 21.95 -1.34
N GLN A 218 0.28 22.81 -2.28
CA GLN A 218 0.67 24.22 -2.29
C GLN A 218 0.16 24.97 -1.06
N MET A 219 -1.06 24.73 -0.62
CA MET A 219 -1.62 25.35 0.58
C MET A 219 -0.86 24.94 1.84
N PHE A 220 -0.51 23.65 1.99
CA PHE A 220 0.30 23.20 3.11
C PHE A 220 1.68 23.83 3.12
N ALA A 221 2.34 23.91 1.96
CA ALA A 221 3.64 24.57 1.85
C ALA A 221 3.58 26.06 2.24
N GLN A 222 2.55 26.80 1.77
CA GLN A 222 2.35 28.22 2.12
C GLN A 222 2.05 28.43 3.59
N ALA A 223 1.31 27.50 4.21
CA ALA A 223 0.93 27.57 5.62
C ALA A 223 2.02 27.04 6.57
N GLY A 224 3.13 26.52 6.05
CA GLY A 224 4.20 25.91 6.85
C GLY A 224 3.77 24.58 7.52
N VAL A 225 2.86 23.82 6.89
CA VAL A 225 2.50 22.47 7.30
C VAL A 225 3.38 21.49 6.56
N GLU A 226 4.09 20.64 7.30
CA GLU A 226 4.91 19.57 6.76
C GLU A 226 4.04 18.50 6.12
N LEU A 227 4.37 18.06 4.89
CA LEU A 227 3.62 17.04 4.15
C LEU A 227 4.55 15.93 3.70
N ASP A 228 4.34 14.72 4.23
CA ASP A 228 5.13 13.53 3.96
C ASP A 228 4.31 12.45 3.27
N PHE A 229 4.99 11.60 2.49
CA PHE A 229 4.41 10.46 1.81
C PHE A 229 5.20 9.17 2.10
N PHE A 230 4.46 8.06 2.34
CA PHE A 230 5.10 6.75 2.43
C PHE A 230 5.51 6.22 1.05
N TYR A 231 4.63 6.46 0.04
CA TYR A 231 4.85 6.01 -1.32
C TYR A 231 4.63 7.18 -2.30
N ASP A 232 5.47 7.25 -3.33
CA ASP A 232 5.36 8.26 -4.40
C ASP A 232 4.26 7.94 -5.43
N GLU A 233 3.55 6.84 -5.24
CA GLU A 233 2.46 6.41 -6.11
C GLU A 233 1.27 7.39 -6.04
N VAL A 234 0.68 7.64 -7.23
CA VAL A 234 -0.49 8.52 -7.37
C VAL A 234 -1.75 7.67 -7.47
N LEU A 235 -2.63 7.78 -6.48
CA LEU A 235 -3.91 7.09 -6.49
C LEU A 235 -4.90 7.81 -7.41
N LYS A 236 -5.52 7.04 -8.32
CA LYS A 236 -6.72 7.43 -9.08
C LYS A 236 -7.85 6.48 -8.72
N TYR A 237 -9.06 7.01 -8.60
CA TYR A 237 -10.23 6.15 -8.43
C TYR A 237 -10.75 5.71 -9.80
N ASP A 238 -10.97 4.42 -10.00
CA ASP A 238 -11.40 3.83 -11.28
C ASP A 238 -12.80 4.29 -11.76
N LYS A 239 -13.54 5.02 -10.93
CA LYS A 239 -14.93 5.43 -11.18
C LYS A 239 -15.18 6.93 -10.90
N GLN A 240 -14.18 7.76 -11.16
CA GLN A 240 -14.36 9.24 -11.11
C GLN A 240 -14.74 9.79 -12.46
#